data_3d89b0fd654a72cea47dd616c581c186
#
_entry.id   3d89b0fd654a72cea47dd616c581c186
#
_cell.length_a   1.000
_cell.length_b   1.000
_cell.length_c   1.000
_cell.angle_alpha   90.00
_cell.angle_beta   90.00
_cell.angle_gamma   90.00
#
_symmetry.space_group_name_H-M   'P 1'
#
loop_
_entity.id
_entity.type
_entity.pdbx_description
1 polymer ?
#
loop_
_entity_poly.entity_id
_entity_poly.type
_entity_poly.pdbx_seq_one_letter_code
_entity_poly.pdbx_strand_id
1 'polypeptide(L)'
;MIIWINGAFGSGKTQTAFELHRRLKKSYVYDPEKMGFAMRSLIPSEIAEDDFQHYSLWRDFNYSMLSYLADTYSGIIIVPMTIVNPGYFEEIIGRLRQDDRTVYHFTLVASKESLHKRLRSRAEGKNSWAAKQIDRCIKGLSDKTFEEHIHTDHMSIQNVAEMIAAKAHLAIEPDTRGSMKRFIDRLHVKLKHIRVK
;
A
#
# COMPACT_ATOMS: atom_id res chain seq x y z
N MET A 1 1.22 -13.02 -10.13
CA MET A 1 2.25 -12.16 -9.52
C MET A 1 1.59 -11.06 -8.71
N ILE A 2 2.11 -10.81 -7.50
CA ILE A 2 1.63 -9.76 -6.58
C ILE A 2 2.76 -8.76 -6.33
N ILE A 3 2.45 -7.46 -6.33
CA ILE A 3 3.34 -6.38 -5.90
C ILE A 3 2.73 -5.76 -4.65
N TRP A 4 3.37 -5.97 -3.51
CA TRP A 4 2.97 -5.36 -2.25
C TRP A 4 3.79 -4.08 -2.02
N ILE A 5 3.09 -2.95 -1.91
CA ILE A 5 3.70 -1.65 -1.64
C ILE A 5 3.37 -1.26 -0.20
N ASN A 6 4.36 -1.42 0.68
CA ASN A 6 4.29 -1.07 2.09
C ASN A 6 4.81 0.36 2.34
N GLY A 7 4.67 0.85 3.55
CA GLY A 7 5.19 2.16 3.95
C GLY A 7 4.25 2.89 4.91
N ALA A 8 4.74 3.92 5.59
CA ALA A 8 3.96 4.73 6.50
C ALA A 8 2.83 5.52 5.81
N PHE A 9 1.90 6.05 6.60
CA PHE A 9 0.90 7.00 6.10
C PHE A 9 1.61 8.23 5.52
N GLY A 10 1.21 8.66 4.32
CA GLY A 10 1.91 9.74 3.60
C GLY A 10 3.11 9.31 2.74
N SER A 11 3.57 8.05 2.77
CA SER A 11 4.71 7.59 1.98
C SER A 11 4.48 7.57 0.46
N GLY A 12 3.21 7.54 0.01
CA GLY A 12 2.87 7.57 -1.41
C GLY A 12 2.39 6.24 -1.99
N LYS A 13 2.21 5.19 -1.18
CA LYS A 13 1.77 3.84 -1.60
C LYS A 13 0.65 3.83 -2.64
N THR A 14 -0.48 4.44 -2.29
CA THR A 14 -1.67 4.47 -3.15
C THR A 14 -1.40 5.18 -4.48
N GLN A 15 -0.68 6.31 -4.45
CA GLN A 15 -0.33 7.04 -5.67
C GLN A 15 0.59 6.21 -6.57
N THR A 16 1.58 5.55 -5.98
CA THR A 16 2.51 4.65 -6.69
C THR A 16 1.77 3.44 -7.28
N ALA A 17 0.86 2.83 -6.51
CA ALA A 17 0.05 1.71 -6.99
C ALA A 17 -0.79 2.08 -8.22
N PHE A 18 -1.45 3.25 -8.20
CA PHE A 18 -2.23 3.72 -9.34
C PHE A 18 -1.36 4.22 -10.50
N GLU A 19 -0.13 4.67 -10.23
CA GLU A 19 0.83 5.00 -11.30
C GLU A 19 1.28 3.74 -12.03
N LEU A 20 1.64 2.68 -11.31
CA LEU A 20 1.94 1.36 -11.89
C LEU A 20 0.74 0.81 -12.66
N HIS A 21 -0.45 0.86 -12.06
CA HIS A 21 -1.68 0.36 -12.69
C HIS A 21 -1.96 1.02 -14.04
N ARG A 22 -1.72 2.33 -14.17
CA ARG A 22 -1.91 3.05 -15.44
C ARG A 22 -0.91 2.66 -16.52
N ARG A 23 0.28 2.23 -16.13
CA ARG A 23 1.40 1.96 -17.05
C ARG A 23 1.64 0.47 -17.31
N LEU A 24 0.93 -0.41 -16.62
CA LEU A 24 0.93 -1.85 -16.86
C LEU A 24 -0.21 -2.22 -17.81
N LYS A 25 0.06 -3.06 -18.80
CA LYS A 25 -0.95 -3.51 -19.78
C LYS A 25 -2.15 -4.20 -19.13
N LYS A 26 -1.90 -4.97 -18.08
CA LYS A 26 -2.95 -5.71 -17.34
C LYS A 26 -2.59 -5.78 -15.86
N SER A 27 -3.32 -5.04 -15.05
CA SER A 27 -3.13 -5.04 -13.60
C SER A 27 -4.43 -4.71 -12.86
N TYR A 28 -4.45 -4.99 -11.57
CA TYR A 28 -5.56 -4.69 -10.68
C TYR A 28 -5.01 -4.15 -9.36
N VAL A 29 -5.59 -3.07 -8.84
CA VAL A 29 -5.25 -2.54 -7.52
C VAL A 29 -6.20 -3.13 -6.49
N TYR A 30 -5.69 -4.03 -5.68
CA TYR A 30 -6.41 -4.64 -4.56
C TYR A 30 -6.14 -3.83 -3.29
N ASP A 31 -7.20 -3.36 -2.65
CA ASP A 31 -7.14 -2.55 -1.43
C ASP A 31 -7.65 -3.33 -0.21
N PRO A 32 -6.76 -3.88 0.64
CA PRO A 32 -7.13 -4.66 1.82
C PRO A 32 -7.92 -3.87 2.87
N GLU A 33 -7.78 -2.54 2.90
CA GLU A 33 -8.50 -1.69 3.86
C GLU A 33 -10.01 -1.74 3.65
N LYS A 34 -10.49 -2.00 2.43
CA LYS A 34 -11.94 -2.13 2.16
C LYS A 34 -12.58 -3.21 3.03
N MET A 35 -11.93 -4.37 3.14
CA MET A 35 -12.41 -5.44 4.01
C MET A 35 -12.29 -5.06 5.49
N GLY A 36 -11.21 -4.36 5.88
CA GLY A 36 -11.05 -3.86 7.23
C GLY A 36 -12.19 -2.94 7.68
N PHE A 37 -12.64 -2.04 6.80
CA PHE A 37 -13.80 -1.18 7.09
C PHE A 37 -15.13 -1.96 7.10
N ALA A 38 -15.30 -2.91 6.18
CA ALA A 38 -16.47 -3.78 6.21
C ALA A 38 -16.55 -4.58 7.52
N MET A 39 -15.45 -5.17 7.96
CA MET A 39 -15.41 -5.91 9.24
C MET A 39 -15.74 -5.00 10.43
N ARG A 40 -15.19 -3.78 10.48
CA ARG A 40 -15.52 -2.83 11.56
C ARG A 40 -17.01 -2.50 11.65
N SER A 41 -17.73 -2.47 10.52
CA SER A 41 -19.16 -2.21 10.52
C SER A 41 -20.01 -3.41 10.95
N LEU A 42 -19.43 -4.61 10.99
CA LEU A 42 -20.11 -5.86 11.35
C LEU A 42 -19.80 -6.33 12.78
N ILE A 43 -18.71 -5.81 13.37
CA ILE A 43 -18.25 -6.23 14.70
C ILE A 43 -18.87 -5.32 15.76
N PRO A 44 -19.50 -5.88 16.82
CA PRO A 44 -20.02 -5.11 17.95
C PRO A 44 -18.93 -4.27 18.62
N SER A 45 -19.29 -3.07 19.09
CA SER A 45 -18.35 -2.10 19.70
C SER A 45 -17.61 -2.66 20.92
N GLU A 46 -18.24 -3.59 21.65
CA GLU A 46 -17.70 -4.20 22.87
C GLU A 46 -16.46 -5.07 22.62
N ILE A 47 -16.31 -5.58 21.39
CA ILE A 47 -15.20 -6.45 20.97
C ILE A 47 -14.41 -5.84 19.79
N ALA A 48 -14.62 -4.53 19.52
CA ALA A 48 -13.97 -3.86 18.43
C ALA A 48 -12.50 -3.54 18.75
N GLU A 49 -11.62 -3.88 17.81
CA GLU A 49 -10.19 -3.58 17.87
C GLU A 49 -9.89 -2.18 17.27
N ASP A 50 -8.88 -1.52 17.80
CA ASP A 50 -8.43 -0.21 17.30
C ASP A 50 -7.89 -0.27 15.86
N ASP A 51 -7.27 -1.39 15.49
CA ASP A 51 -6.76 -1.65 14.15
C ASP A 51 -7.34 -2.97 13.64
N PHE A 52 -7.99 -2.94 12.47
CA PHE A 52 -8.57 -4.14 11.86
C PHE A 52 -7.53 -5.22 11.53
N GLN A 53 -6.24 -4.87 11.48
CA GLN A 53 -5.16 -5.83 11.32
C GLN A 53 -5.03 -6.79 12.52
N HIS A 54 -5.54 -6.40 13.71
CA HIS A 54 -5.56 -7.25 14.89
C HIS A 54 -6.52 -8.45 14.74
N TYR A 55 -7.54 -8.36 13.89
CA TYR A 55 -8.39 -9.51 13.59
C TYR A 55 -7.66 -10.54 12.73
N SER A 56 -7.52 -11.77 13.22
CA SER A 56 -7.01 -12.89 12.41
C SER A 56 -7.86 -13.10 11.16
N LEU A 57 -9.18 -12.96 11.31
CA LEU A 57 -10.14 -13.05 10.21
C LEU A 57 -9.83 -12.08 9.06
N TRP A 58 -9.34 -10.85 9.34
CA TRP A 58 -8.93 -9.91 8.31
C TRP A 58 -7.68 -10.40 7.57
N ARG A 59 -6.71 -10.95 8.30
CA ARG A 59 -5.47 -11.48 7.73
C ARG A 59 -5.73 -12.72 6.88
N ASP A 60 -6.55 -13.66 7.38
CA ASP A 60 -6.95 -14.87 6.66
C ASP A 60 -7.77 -14.55 5.40
N PHE A 61 -8.69 -13.58 5.48
CA PHE A 61 -9.45 -13.12 4.32
C PHE A 61 -8.54 -12.55 3.23
N ASN A 62 -7.60 -11.68 3.60
CA ASN A 62 -6.69 -11.07 2.62
C ASN A 62 -5.75 -12.10 1.99
N TYR A 63 -5.23 -13.05 2.78
CA TYR A 63 -4.47 -14.17 2.25
C TYR A 63 -5.30 -14.98 1.24
N SER A 64 -6.50 -15.42 1.63
CA SER A 64 -7.37 -16.24 0.78
C SER A 64 -7.79 -15.53 -0.51
N MET A 65 -8.14 -14.24 -0.41
CA MET A 65 -8.52 -13.43 -1.56
C MET A 65 -7.34 -13.22 -2.51
N LEU A 66 -6.15 -12.94 -2.00
CA LEU A 66 -4.96 -12.76 -2.83
C LEU A 66 -4.51 -14.08 -3.48
N SER A 67 -4.63 -15.21 -2.79
CA SER A 67 -4.42 -16.54 -3.38
C SER A 67 -5.40 -16.79 -4.52
N TYR A 68 -6.69 -16.58 -4.30
CA TYR A 68 -7.72 -16.73 -5.34
C TYR A 68 -7.43 -15.83 -6.56
N LEU A 69 -7.11 -14.56 -6.32
CA LEU A 69 -6.77 -13.64 -7.41
C LEU A 69 -5.50 -14.07 -8.15
N ALA A 70 -4.49 -14.57 -7.45
CA ALA A 70 -3.24 -15.02 -8.06
C ALA A 70 -3.47 -16.24 -8.98
N ASP A 71 -4.47 -17.07 -8.68
CA ASP A 71 -4.83 -18.25 -9.47
C ASP A 71 -5.71 -17.94 -10.68
N THR A 72 -6.60 -16.95 -10.52
CA THR A 72 -7.66 -16.70 -11.51
C THR A 72 -7.42 -15.47 -12.39
N TYR A 73 -6.60 -14.52 -11.93
CA TYR A 73 -6.31 -13.30 -12.66
C TYR A 73 -4.93 -13.33 -13.31
N SER A 74 -4.86 -13.29 -14.62
CA SER A 74 -3.61 -13.37 -15.37
C SER A 74 -2.79 -12.08 -15.44
N GLY A 75 -3.20 -11.00 -14.73
CA GLY A 75 -2.49 -9.72 -14.65
C GLY A 75 -1.67 -9.58 -13.36
N ILE A 76 -1.13 -8.38 -13.16
CA ILE A 76 -0.39 -8.00 -11.95
C ILE A 76 -1.37 -7.49 -10.89
N ILE A 77 -1.28 -8.04 -9.68
CA ILE A 77 -2.06 -7.58 -8.52
C ILE A 77 -1.18 -6.61 -7.73
N ILE A 78 -1.64 -5.38 -7.52
CA ILE A 78 -0.89 -4.34 -6.80
C ILE A 78 -1.61 -4.07 -5.49
N VAL A 79 -0.90 -4.18 -4.36
CA VAL A 79 -1.47 -4.10 -3.01
C VAL A 79 -0.84 -2.95 -2.23
N PRO A 80 -1.44 -1.75 -2.18
CA PRO A 80 -0.93 -0.63 -1.40
C PRO A 80 -1.42 -0.70 0.04
N MET A 81 -0.72 -1.42 0.92
CA MET A 81 -1.14 -1.59 2.32
C MET A 81 0.03 -1.45 3.29
N THR A 82 -0.21 -0.77 4.43
CA THR A 82 0.76 -0.68 5.54
C THR A 82 0.64 -1.91 6.43
N ILE A 83 1.72 -2.67 6.58
CA ILE A 83 1.87 -3.71 7.62
C ILE A 83 3.18 -3.44 8.34
N VAL A 84 3.14 -3.29 9.67
CA VAL A 84 4.31 -3.00 10.52
C VAL A 84 4.62 -4.11 11.52
N ASN A 85 3.77 -5.11 11.65
CA ASN A 85 3.96 -6.27 12.50
C ASN A 85 4.52 -7.43 11.66
N PRO A 86 5.73 -7.95 11.98
CA PRO A 86 6.32 -9.07 11.24
C PRO A 86 5.45 -10.33 11.24
N GLY A 87 4.76 -10.65 12.36
CA GLY A 87 3.85 -11.78 12.42
C GLY A 87 2.67 -11.65 11.43
N TYR A 88 2.07 -10.47 11.31
CA TYR A 88 1.00 -10.22 10.35
C TYR A 88 1.49 -10.26 8.91
N PHE A 89 2.74 -9.85 8.68
CA PHE A 89 3.40 -9.98 7.40
C PHE A 89 3.55 -11.45 7.00
N GLU A 90 4.02 -12.29 7.92
CA GLU A 90 4.16 -13.73 7.68
C GLU A 90 2.81 -14.42 7.47
N GLU A 91 1.77 -14.04 8.21
CA GLU A 91 0.42 -14.60 8.04
C GLU A 91 -0.21 -14.30 6.67
N ILE A 92 0.22 -13.26 5.97
CA ILE A 92 -0.30 -12.92 4.64
C ILE A 92 0.77 -13.18 3.58
N ILE A 93 1.84 -12.39 3.58
CA ILE A 93 2.88 -12.42 2.53
C ILE A 93 3.74 -13.67 2.63
N GLY A 94 4.11 -14.07 3.86
CA GLY A 94 4.86 -15.29 4.12
C GLY A 94 4.11 -16.51 3.61
N ARG A 95 2.82 -16.67 3.97
CA ARG A 95 1.98 -17.78 3.50
C ARG A 95 1.83 -17.79 1.97
N LEU A 96 1.59 -16.63 1.33
CA LEU A 96 1.52 -16.54 -0.13
C LEU A 96 2.82 -17.04 -0.80
N ARG A 97 3.98 -16.71 -0.22
CA ARG A 97 5.29 -17.19 -0.71
C ARG A 97 5.50 -18.68 -0.47
N GLN A 98 5.04 -19.20 0.68
CA GLN A 98 5.06 -20.65 0.99
C GLN A 98 4.19 -21.46 0.02
N ASP A 99 3.13 -20.87 -0.51
CA ASP A 99 2.28 -21.45 -1.56
C ASP A 99 2.82 -21.21 -2.99
N ASP A 100 4.13 -20.95 -3.14
CA ASP A 100 4.81 -20.71 -4.42
C ASP A 100 4.26 -19.50 -5.20
N ARG A 101 3.59 -18.55 -4.53
CA ARG A 101 3.13 -17.32 -5.19
C ARG A 101 4.28 -16.32 -5.31
N THR A 102 4.47 -15.77 -6.50
CA THR A 102 5.45 -14.70 -6.71
C THR A 102 4.93 -13.42 -6.07
N VAL A 103 5.55 -13.02 -4.94
CA VAL A 103 5.23 -11.76 -4.22
C VAL A 103 6.47 -10.90 -4.08
N TYR A 104 6.51 -9.80 -4.81
CA TYR A 104 7.47 -8.71 -4.59
C TYR A 104 6.92 -7.77 -3.52
N HIS A 105 7.75 -7.47 -2.53
CA HIS A 105 7.41 -6.56 -1.46
C HIS A 105 8.39 -5.38 -1.45
N PHE A 106 7.85 -4.16 -1.42
CA PHE A 106 8.63 -2.92 -1.38
C PHE A 106 8.12 -2.02 -0.27
N THR A 107 9.01 -1.49 0.56
CA THR A 107 8.68 -0.53 1.62
C THR A 107 9.10 0.87 1.21
N LEU A 108 8.13 1.76 1.05
CA LEU A 108 8.38 3.18 0.79
C LEU A 108 8.75 3.89 2.09
N VAL A 109 10.01 4.32 2.17
CA VAL A 109 10.58 5.04 3.32
C VAL A 109 10.67 6.53 3.00
N ALA A 110 10.30 7.37 3.95
CA ALA A 110 10.47 8.81 3.90
C ALA A 110 10.72 9.38 5.30
N SER A 111 11.36 10.55 5.36
CA SER A 111 11.58 11.26 6.61
C SER A 111 10.27 11.64 7.28
N LYS A 112 10.26 11.74 8.61
CA LYS A 112 9.08 12.14 9.40
C LYS A 112 8.53 13.49 8.92
N GLU A 113 9.41 14.42 8.59
CA GLU A 113 9.08 15.74 8.06
C GLU A 113 8.33 15.65 6.74
N SER A 114 8.84 14.83 5.82
CA SER A 114 8.21 14.57 4.51
C SER A 114 6.83 13.95 4.66
N LEU A 115 6.69 12.96 5.54
CA LEU A 115 5.41 12.30 5.81
C LEU A 115 4.38 13.29 6.34
N HIS A 116 4.72 14.10 7.34
CA HIS A 116 3.84 15.14 7.87
C HIS A 116 3.48 16.20 6.84
N LYS A 117 4.44 16.64 6.00
CA LYS A 117 4.19 17.59 4.90
C LYS A 117 3.19 17.00 3.90
N ARG A 118 3.36 15.73 3.54
CA ARG A 118 2.47 15.03 2.58
C ARG A 118 1.07 14.80 3.15
N LEU A 119 0.92 14.49 4.45
CA LEU A 119 -0.38 14.38 5.11
C LEU A 119 -1.10 15.73 5.15
N ARG A 120 -0.43 16.81 5.55
CA ARG A 120 -1.00 18.16 5.51
C ARG A 120 -1.53 18.55 4.13
N SER A 121 -0.83 18.16 3.05
CA SER A 121 -1.30 18.40 1.69
C SER A 121 -2.57 17.64 1.31
N ARG A 122 -3.06 16.75 2.18
CA ARG A 122 -4.33 16.01 2.06
C ARG A 122 -5.40 16.49 3.05
N ALA A 123 -5.19 17.67 3.67
CA ALA A 123 -6.02 18.18 4.76
C ALA A 123 -6.02 17.29 6.03
N GLU A 124 -5.04 16.41 6.17
CA GLU A 124 -4.83 15.64 7.40
C GLU A 124 -3.92 16.40 8.35
N GLY A 125 -4.50 16.97 9.42
CA GLY A 125 -3.78 17.74 10.43
C GLY A 125 -2.86 16.87 11.30
N LYS A 126 -2.02 17.54 12.13
CA LYS A 126 -1.08 16.87 13.05
C LYS A 126 -1.77 15.91 14.04
N ASN A 127 -3.04 16.15 14.34
CA ASN A 127 -3.84 15.36 15.29
C ASN A 127 -4.63 14.23 14.60
N SER A 128 -4.51 14.06 13.26
CA SER A 128 -5.15 12.95 12.57
C SER A 128 -4.62 11.61 13.06
N TRP A 129 -5.47 10.58 12.99
CA TRP A 129 -5.05 9.22 13.34
C TRP A 129 -3.80 8.79 12.54
N ALA A 130 -3.76 9.07 11.24
CA ALA A 130 -2.63 8.76 10.37
C ALA A 130 -1.33 9.44 10.84
N ALA A 131 -1.39 10.72 11.26
CA ALA A 131 -0.23 11.44 11.78
C ALA A 131 0.30 10.82 13.08
N LYS A 132 -0.58 10.36 13.96
CA LYS A 132 -0.22 9.67 15.22
C LYS A 132 0.45 8.32 14.98
N GLN A 133 0.21 7.66 13.85
CA GLN A 133 0.81 6.36 13.52
C GLN A 133 2.20 6.47 12.90
N ILE A 134 2.69 7.66 12.51
CA ILE A 134 3.94 7.83 11.76
C ILE A 134 5.13 7.22 12.51
N ASP A 135 5.29 7.52 13.81
CA ASP A 135 6.44 7.04 14.59
C ASP A 135 6.43 5.51 14.73
N ARG A 136 5.25 4.92 14.99
CA ARG A 136 5.05 3.46 14.98
C ARG A 136 5.45 2.84 13.64
N CYS A 137 5.00 3.46 12.54
CA CYS A 137 5.30 2.95 11.21
C CYS A 137 6.79 3.05 10.87
N ILE A 138 7.44 4.17 11.15
CA ILE A 138 8.88 4.34 10.90
C ILE A 138 9.67 3.29 11.67
N LYS A 139 9.39 3.13 12.98
CA LYS A 139 10.07 2.14 13.83
C LYS A 139 9.81 0.71 13.36
N GLY A 140 8.56 0.34 13.08
CA GLY A 140 8.21 -1.02 12.68
C GLY A 140 8.79 -1.38 11.31
N LEU A 141 8.70 -0.48 10.33
CA LEU A 141 9.16 -0.72 8.97
C LEU A 141 10.68 -0.69 8.80
N SER A 142 11.45 -0.35 9.82
CA SER A 142 12.92 -0.48 9.82
C SER A 142 13.40 -1.92 10.07
N ASP A 143 12.51 -2.83 10.44
CA ASP A 143 12.84 -4.24 10.62
C ASP A 143 13.18 -4.89 9.26
N LYS A 144 14.14 -5.84 9.29
CA LYS A 144 14.63 -6.56 8.12
C LYS A 144 13.54 -7.33 7.37
N THR A 145 12.49 -7.74 8.05
CA THR A 145 11.32 -8.40 7.46
C THR A 145 10.71 -7.56 6.33
N PHE A 146 10.83 -6.23 6.40
CA PHE A 146 10.21 -5.30 5.46
C PHE A 146 11.15 -4.79 4.36
N GLU A 147 12.25 -5.48 4.08
CA GLU A 147 13.04 -5.23 2.86
C GLU A 147 12.18 -5.52 1.61
N GLU A 148 12.34 -4.87 0.49
CA GLU A 148 13.27 -3.87 0.06
C GLU A 148 12.81 -2.44 0.37
N HIS A 149 13.69 -1.62 0.94
CA HIS A 149 13.40 -0.23 1.22
C HIS A 149 13.67 0.68 0.02
N ILE A 150 12.73 1.57 -0.30
CA ILE A 150 12.85 2.61 -1.32
C ILE A 150 12.70 3.97 -0.66
N HIS A 151 13.78 4.76 -0.63
CA HIS A 151 13.78 6.11 -0.05
C HIS A 151 13.14 7.10 -1.00
N THR A 152 12.04 7.75 -0.58
CA THR A 152 11.18 8.55 -1.46
C THR A 152 11.20 10.05 -1.23
N ASP A 153 12.09 10.57 -0.36
CA ASP A 153 12.11 12.00 0.00
C ASP A 153 12.31 12.90 -1.21
N HIS A 154 13.19 12.51 -2.12
CA HIS A 154 13.55 13.26 -3.31
C HIS A 154 13.06 12.61 -4.62
N MET A 155 12.13 11.65 -4.54
CA MET A 155 11.62 10.95 -5.70
C MET A 155 10.21 11.42 -6.08
N SER A 156 9.97 11.52 -7.38
CA SER A 156 8.62 11.65 -7.92
C SER A 156 7.88 10.30 -7.82
N ILE A 157 6.55 10.32 -7.84
CA ILE A 157 5.74 9.08 -7.89
C ILE A 157 6.08 8.24 -9.13
N GLN A 158 6.39 8.89 -10.25
CA GLN A 158 6.81 8.24 -11.49
C GLN A 158 8.12 7.46 -11.30
N ASN A 159 9.13 8.10 -10.71
CA ASN A 159 10.43 7.46 -10.46
C ASN A 159 10.31 6.29 -9.47
N VAL A 160 9.45 6.41 -8.45
CA VAL A 160 9.17 5.31 -7.52
C VAL A 160 8.51 4.14 -8.24
N ALA A 161 7.53 4.42 -9.11
CA ALA A 161 6.86 3.38 -9.90
C ALA A 161 7.84 2.68 -10.88
N GLU A 162 8.71 3.45 -11.53
CA GLU A 162 9.75 2.92 -12.43
C GLU A 162 10.76 2.05 -11.69
N MET A 163 11.19 2.47 -10.50
CA MET A 163 12.09 1.68 -9.67
C MET A 163 11.46 0.35 -9.23
N ILE A 164 10.19 0.38 -8.80
CA ILE A 164 9.45 -0.84 -8.45
C ILE A 164 9.33 -1.76 -9.67
N ALA A 165 8.96 -1.21 -10.82
CA ALA A 165 8.82 -1.99 -12.04
C ALA A 165 10.14 -2.65 -12.45
N ALA A 166 11.26 -1.91 -12.41
CA ALA A 166 12.58 -2.43 -12.71
C ALA A 166 12.98 -3.58 -11.74
N LYS A 167 12.79 -3.39 -10.43
CA LYS A 167 13.10 -4.42 -9.42
C LYS A 167 12.18 -5.65 -9.49
N ALA A 168 10.95 -5.48 -9.96
CA ALA A 168 10.00 -6.58 -10.19
C ALA A 168 10.10 -7.17 -11.60
N HIS A 169 11.07 -6.75 -12.41
CA HIS A 169 11.29 -7.19 -13.80
C HIS A 169 10.06 -6.98 -14.70
N LEU A 170 9.36 -5.85 -14.53
CA LEU A 170 8.15 -5.53 -15.28
C LEU A 170 8.42 -4.47 -16.35
N ALA A 171 7.91 -4.71 -17.54
CA ALA A 171 7.81 -3.68 -18.57
C ALA A 171 6.58 -2.80 -18.30
N ILE A 172 6.80 -1.50 -18.16
CA ILE A 172 5.74 -0.49 -18.04
C ILE A 172 5.79 0.48 -19.21
N GLU A 173 4.62 0.96 -19.63
CA GLU A 173 4.52 1.94 -20.70
C GLU A 173 5.16 3.28 -20.28
N PRO A 174 5.82 4.00 -21.20
CA PRO A 174 6.35 5.33 -20.91
C PRO A 174 5.26 6.29 -20.46
N ASP A 175 5.57 7.16 -19.49
CA ASP A 175 4.62 8.23 -19.11
C ASP A 175 4.69 9.41 -20.09
N THR A 176 3.81 9.41 -21.07
CA THR A 176 3.67 10.48 -22.08
C THR A 176 2.80 11.66 -21.62
N ARG A 177 2.27 11.64 -20.39
CA ARG A 177 1.36 12.69 -19.88
C ARG A 177 2.10 13.97 -19.55
N GLY A 178 1.51 15.09 -19.91
CA GLY A 178 1.96 16.42 -19.45
C GLY A 178 1.73 16.60 -17.92
N SER A 179 2.40 17.62 -17.36
CA SER A 179 2.36 17.92 -15.91
C SER A 179 0.94 18.14 -15.36
N MET A 180 0.08 18.82 -16.13
CA MET A 180 -1.32 19.09 -15.76
C MET A 180 -2.12 17.78 -15.62
N LYS A 181 -2.01 16.87 -16.59
CA LYS A 181 -2.72 15.58 -16.55
C LYS A 181 -2.25 14.73 -15.38
N ARG A 182 -0.94 14.69 -15.13
CA ARG A 182 -0.37 14.00 -13.94
C ARG A 182 -0.92 14.59 -12.64
N PHE A 183 -1.08 15.89 -12.54
CA PHE A 183 -1.66 16.55 -11.38
C PHE A 183 -3.13 16.15 -11.18
N ILE A 184 -3.95 16.20 -12.25
CA ILE A 184 -5.38 15.81 -12.22
C ILE A 184 -5.53 14.34 -11.82
N ASP A 185 -4.76 13.43 -12.42
CA ASP A 185 -4.79 12.01 -12.09
C ASP A 185 -4.48 11.77 -10.60
N ARG A 186 -3.47 12.47 -10.05
CA ARG A 186 -3.13 12.38 -8.62
C ARG A 186 -4.24 12.92 -7.72
N LEU A 187 -4.88 14.01 -8.14
CA LEU A 187 -6.01 14.59 -7.41
C LEU A 187 -7.20 13.62 -7.41
N HIS A 188 -7.51 13.02 -8.55
CA HIS A 188 -8.58 12.01 -8.66
C HIS A 188 -8.34 10.81 -7.73
N VAL A 189 -7.11 10.26 -7.72
CA VAL A 189 -6.73 9.19 -6.80
C VAL A 189 -6.88 9.63 -5.34
N LYS A 190 -6.47 10.86 -5.00
CA LYS A 190 -6.66 11.41 -3.64
C LYS A 190 -8.13 11.44 -3.26
N LEU A 191 -8.99 12.05 -4.09
CA LEU A 191 -10.41 12.21 -3.80
C LEU A 191 -11.13 10.87 -3.64
N LYS A 192 -10.83 9.90 -4.50
CA LYS A 192 -11.42 8.55 -4.43
C LYS A 192 -11.02 7.78 -3.16
N HIS A 193 -9.89 8.13 -2.53
CA HIS A 193 -9.36 7.45 -1.33
C HIS A 193 -9.35 8.37 -0.10
N ILE A 194 -9.97 9.55 -0.15
CA ILE A 194 -10.32 10.31 1.05
C ILE A 194 -11.44 9.55 1.76
N ARG A 195 -11.12 9.00 2.91
CA ARG A 195 -12.09 8.33 3.76
C ARG A 195 -12.48 9.31 4.85
N VAL A 196 -13.70 9.85 4.71
CA VAL A 196 -14.34 10.57 5.82
C VAL A 196 -14.65 9.52 6.89
N LYS A 197 -14.05 9.68 8.06
CA LYS A 197 -14.38 8.91 9.26
C LYS A 197 -15.66 9.39 9.85
#